data_6e66b2f311166ace291648d4d6295e70
#
_entry.id   6e66b2f311166ace291648d4d6295e70
#
_cell.length_a   1.000
_cell.length_b   1.000
_cell.length_c   1.000
_cell.angle_alpha   90.00
_cell.angle_beta   90.00
_cell.angle_gamma   90.00
#
_symmetry.space_group_name_H-M   'P 1'
#
loop_
_entity.id
_entity.type
_entity.pdbx_description
1 polymer ?
#
loop_
_entity_poly.entity_id
_entity_poly.type
_entity_poly.pdbx_seq_one_letter_code
_entity_poly.pdbx_strand_id
1 'polypeptide(L)'
;MIGQGMHGFVGNDELHFDDLDKELSRPTDLRVFAIAQAMEEGYTIERIHDLTKIDPWFLGKLKNIVDYKAKLSTYNKVEDIPADVMREAKVLGFSDFQIARFVLNPTGNMEKENLAVRAHRKSMGILPAVKRINTVASEHPELTNYLYMTYAVEGYDVNYYKNEKSVVVLGSGAYRIGSSVEFDWCSVNAVQ
;
A
#
# COMPACT_ATOMS: atom_id res chain seq x y z
N MET A 1 4.00 4.26 5.93
CA MET A 1 3.49 3.90 7.28
C MET A 1 4.30 2.81 7.94
N ILE A 2 5.47 2.58 7.41
CA ILE A 2 6.43 1.64 7.99
C ILE A 2 6.82 2.12 9.39
N GLY A 3 6.67 1.25 10.37
CA GLY A 3 7.05 1.51 11.76
C GLY A 3 5.98 2.09 12.69
N GLN A 4 4.76 2.33 12.20
CA GLN A 4 3.65 2.85 13.02
C GLN A 4 2.56 1.81 13.33
N GLY A 5 2.72 0.56 12.88
CA GLY A 5 1.75 -0.50 13.09
C GLY A 5 0.43 -0.35 12.31
N MET A 6 0.36 0.63 11.41
CA MET A 6 -0.85 0.93 10.65
C MET A 6 -0.95 0.14 9.35
N HIS A 7 -2.17 -0.19 8.94
CA HIS A 7 -2.43 -1.01 7.75
C HIS A 7 -2.44 -0.25 6.42
N GLY A 8 -2.28 1.06 6.46
CA GLY A 8 -2.29 1.95 5.30
C GLY A 8 -2.90 3.30 5.65
N PHE A 9 -3.31 4.07 4.64
CA PHE A 9 -3.92 5.39 4.84
C PHE A 9 -5.32 5.29 5.48
N VAL A 10 -6.11 4.30 5.10
CA VAL A 10 -7.48 4.05 5.59
C VAL A 10 -7.61 2.69 6.29
N GLY A 11 -8.64 2.51 7.09
CA GLY A 11 -8.93 1.25 7.78
C GLY A 11 -8.13 1.04 9.07
N ASN A 12 -7.79 2.11 9.76
CA ASN A 12 -7.12 2.08 11.06
C ASN A 12 -8.14 2.38 12.18
N ASP A 13 -9.18 1.56 12.30
CA ASP A 13 -10.34 1.81 13.17
C ASP A 13 -9.97 1.85 14.67
N GLU A 14 -8.79 1.38 15.04
CA GLU A 14 -8.24 1.48 16.40
C GLU A 14 -7.69 2.87 16.72
N LEU A 15 -7.43 3.68 15.69
CA LEU A 15 -6.93 5.04 15.81
C LEU A 15 -8.09 6.01 15.57
N HIS A 16 -8.52 6.68 16.64
CA HIS A 16 -9.59 7.67 16.59
C HIS A 16 -9.12 8.99 17.15
N PHE A 17 -9.53 10.08 16.52
CA PHE A 17 -9.23 11.45 16.94
C PHE A 17 -10.51 12.15 17.35
N ASP A 18 -10.59 12.58 18.60
CA ASP A 18 -11.76 13.28 19.14
C ASP A 18 -11.85 14.74 18.65
N ASP A 19 -10.70 15.38 18.39
CA ASP A 19 -10.60 16.77 17.94
C ASP A 19 -9.81 16.84 16.63
N LEU A 20 -10.52 16.60 15.54
CA LEU A 20 -9.92 16.60 14.20
C LEU A 20 -9.35 17.95 13.77
N ASP A 21 -9.99 19.06 14.14
CA ASP A 21 -9.50 20.40 13.78
C ASP A 21 -8.13 20.68 14.42
N LYS A 22 -7.96 20.25 15.65
CA LYS A 22 -6.68 20.35 16.36
C LYS A 22 -5.61 19.46 15.74
N GLU A 23 -5.93 18.19 15.47
CA GLU A 23 -4.98 17.24 14.87
C GLU A 23 -4.58 17.64 13.44
N LEU A 24 -5.51 18.15 12.66
CA LEU A 24 -5.24 18.65 11.30
C LEU A 24 -4.36 19.91 11.32
N SER A 25 -4.54 20.78 12.31
CA SER A 25 -3.76 22.01 12.42
C SER A 25 -2.31 21.79 12.90
N ARG A 26 -2.02 20.63 13.49
CA ARG A 26 -0.69 20.29 14.03
C ARG A 26 0.04 19.32 13.13
N PRO A 27 1.29 19.59 12.71
CA PRO A 27 2.07 18.70 11.84
C PRO A 27 2.70 17.56 12.65
N THR A 28 1.87 16.58 13.05
CA THR A 28 2.31 15.35 13.72
C THR A 28 2.51 14.21 12.70
N ASP A 29 3.17 13.15 13.12
CA ASP A 29 3.31 11.90 12.34
C ASP A 29 1.98 11.17 12.14
N LEU A 30 0.99 11.42 13.02
CA LEU A 30 -0.35 10.85 12.95
C LEU A 30 -1.32 11.67 12.09
N ARG A 31 -0.97 12.92 11.71
CA ARG A 31 -1.87 13.81 10.97
C ARG A 31 -2.41 13.20 9.67
N VAL A 32 -1.65 12.34 9.00
CA VAL A 32 -2.10 11.66 7.78
C VAL A 32 -3.34 10.79 8.04
N PHE A 33 -3.45 10.16 9.20
CA PHE A 33 -4.60 9.35 9.58
C PHE A 33 -5.78 10.22 10.01
N ALA A 34 -5.51 11.36 10.67
CA ALA A 34 -6.55 12.36 10.96
C ALA A 34 -7.17 12.92 9.67
N ILE A 35 -6.38 13.10 8.61
CA ILE A 35 -6.90 13.47 7.28
C ILE A 35 -7.84 12.38 6.74
N ALA A 36 -7.49 11.11 6.87
CA ALA A 36 -8.36 10.01 6.44
C ALA A 36 -9.68 10.03 7.20
N GLN A 37 -9.65 10.12 8.54
CA GLN A 37 -10.85 10.19 9.36
C GLN A 37 -11.70 11.42 9.03
N ALA A 38 -11.10 12.59 8.87
CA ALA A 38 -11.82 13.80 8.49
C ALA A 38 -12.56 13.66 7.15
N MET A 39 -11.92 13.03 6.15
CA MET A 39 -12.54 12.75 4.86
C MET A 39 -13.69 11.74 4.98
N GLU A 40 -13.57 10.73 5.83
CA GLU A 40 -14.61 9.74 6.13
C GLU A 40 -15.80 10.38 6.86
N GLU A 41 -15.55 11.36 7.73
CA GLU A 41 -16.57 12.14 8.43
C GLU A 41 -17.16 13.29 7.61
N GLY A 42 -16.73 13.44 6.34
CA GLY A 42 -17.32 14.37 5.40
C GLY A 42 -16.73 15.78 5.40
N TYR A 43 -15.52 15.97 5.96
CA TYR A 43 -14.82 17.25 5.79
C TYR A 43 -14.51 17.47 4.31
N THR A 44 -14.71 18.72 3.84
CA THR A 44 -14.36 19.09 2.47
C THR A 44 -12.85 19.25 2.30
N ILE A 45 -12.39 19.12 1.06
CA ILE A 45 -10.96 19.33 0.73
C ILE A 45 -10.52 20.74 1.14
N GLU A 46 -11.38 21.75 0.92
CA GLU A 46 -11.11 23.14 1.28
C GLU A 46 -10.90 23.30 2.79
N ARG A 47 -11.79 22.71 3.62
CA ARG A 47 -11.64 22.75 5.08
C ARG A 47 -10.34 22.07 5.53
N ILE A 48 -10.03 20.89 4.99
CA ILE A 48 -8.79 20.18 5.31
C ILE A 48 -7.57 21.00 4.86
N HIS A 49 -7.63 21.61 3.67
CA HIS A 49 -6.58 22.52 3.20
C HIS A 49 -6.39 23.70 4.15
N ASP A 50 -7.47 24.33 4.58
CA ASP A 50 -7.40 25.50 5.46
C ASP A 50 -6.75 25.16 6.82
N LEU A 51 -6.98 23.98 7.34
CA LEU A 51 -6.39 23.51 8.59
C LEU A 51 -4.94 23.03 8.42
N THR A 52 -4.67 22.27 7.35
CA THR A 52 -3.38 21.59 7.17
C THR A 52 -2.37 22.39 6.36
N LYS A 53 -2.84 23.29 5.49
CA LYS A 53 -2.09 23.97 4.42
C LYS A 53 -1.49 22.99 3.38
N ILE A 54 -1.98 21.76 3.33
CA ILE A 54 -1.62 20.79 2.28
C ILE A 54 -2.36 21.16 1.00
N ASP A 55 -1.65 21.15 -0.12
CA ASP A 55 -2.21 21.50 -1.42
C ASP A 55 -3.45 20.62 -1.76
N PRO A 56 -4.55 21.21 -2.24
CA PRO A 56 -5.78 20.50 -2.58
C PRO A 56 -5.60 19.37 -3.58
N TRP A 57 -4.60 19.46 -4.46
CA TRP A 57 -4.32 18.40 -5.42
C TRP A 57 -3.93 17.08 -4.72
N PHE A 58 -3.06 17.16 -3.69
CA PHE A 58 -2.69 15.99 -2.89
C PHE A 58 -3.87 15.46 -2.09
N LEU A 59 -4.65 16.37 -1.48
CA LEU A 59 -5.85 16.00 -0.72
C LEU A 59 -6.88 15.30 -1.64
N GLY A 60 -7.03 15.76 -2.88
CA GLY A 60 -7.87 15.10 -3.88
C GLY A 60 -7.40 13.68 -4.20
N LYS A 61 -6.08 13.43 -4.26
CA LYS A 61 -5.54 12.08 -4.45
C LYS A 61 -5.81 11.16 -3.26
N LEU A 62 -5.71 11.69 -2.04
CA LEU A 62 -6.04 10.95 -0.83
C LEU A 62 -7.55 10.66 -0.74
N LYS A 63 -8.39 11.61 -1.15
CA LYS A 63 -9.85 11.43 -1.20
C LYS A 63 -10.26 10.26 -2.09
N ASN A 64 -9.57 10.05 -3.22
CA ASN A 64 -9.82 8.90 -4.09
C ASN A 64 -9.67 7.57 -3.35
N ILE A 65 -8.70 7.47 -2.42
CA ILE A 65 -8.48 6.25 -1.62
C ILE A 65 -9.64 6.05 -0.63
N VAL A 66 -10.09 7.13 0.02
CA VAL A 66 -11.21 7.08 0.96
C VAL A 66 -12.50 6.65 0.24
N ASP A 67 -12.79 7.26 -0.91
CA ASP A 67 -13.97 6.94 -1.72
C ASP A 67 -13.92 5.49 -2.22
N TYR A 68 -12.72 5.01 -2.56
CA TYR A 68 -12.56 3.64 -3.01
C TYR A 68 -12.72 2.61 -1.89
N LYS A 69 -12.30 2.94 -0.66
CA LYS A 69 -12.63 2.13 0.54
C LYS A 69 -14.14 1.99 0.68
N ALA A 70 -14.89 3.09 0.58
CA ALA A 70 -16.35 3.06 0.65
C ALA A 70 -16.96 2.16 -0.44
N LYS A 71 -16.45 2.25 -1.69
CA LYS A 71 -16.86 1.37 -2.79
C LYS A 71 -16.57 -0.11 -2.50
N LEU A 72 -15.39 -0.45 -2.00
CA LEU A 72 -15.06 -1.83 -1.62
C LEU A 72 -15.96 -2.37 -0.51
N SER A 73 -16.34 -1.53 0.44
CA SER A 73 -17.24 -1.91 1.55
C SER A 73 -18.68 -2.17 1.13
N THR A 74 -19.05 -1.94 -0.14
CA THR A 74 -20.37 -2.33 -0.66
C THR A 74 -20.47 -3.80 -1.02
N TYR A 75 -19.35 -4.50 -1.17
CA TYR A 75 -19.31 -5.93 -1.45
C TYR A 75 -19.35 -6.73 -0.14
N ASN A 76 -19.97 -7.90 -0.19
CA ASN A 76 -20.08 -8.81 0.97
C ASN A 76 -19.29 -10.11 0.76
N LYS A 77 -18.79 -10.34 -0.45
CA LYS A 77 -17.98 -11.51 -0.83
C LYS A 77 -16.87 -11.07 -1.76
N VAL A 78 -15.74 -11.72 -1.64
CA VAL A 78 -14.57 -11.44 -2.50
C VAL A 78 -14.85 -11.79 -3.96
N GLU A 79 -15.62 -12.85 -4.18
CA GLU A 79 -15.98 -13.35 -5.50
C GLU A 79 -16.88 -12.40 -6.28
N ASP A 80 -17.61 -11.52 -5.59
CA ASP A 80 -18.52 -10.55 -6.20
C ASP A 80 -17.77 -9.29 -6.71
N ILE A 81 -16.48 -9.15 -6.42
CA ILE A 81 -15.68 -7.99 -6.85
C ILE A 81 -15.30 -8.17 -8.33
N PRO A 82 -15.75 -7.26 -9.22
CA PRO A 82 -15.34 -7.30 -10.63
C PRO A 82 -13.82 -7.11 -10.81
N ALA A 83 -13.29 -7.64 -11.90
CA ALA A 83 -11.86 -7.61 -12.18
C ALA A 83 -11.28 -6.18 -12.31
N ASP A 84 -12.04 -5.27 -12.92
CA ASP A 84 -11.67 -3.84 -13.02
C ASP A 84 -11.60 -3.18 -11.65
N VAL A 85 -12.58 -3.44 -10.78
CA VAL A 85 -12.60 -2.93 -9.40
C VAL A 85 -11.43 -3.50 -8.59
N MET A 86 -11.17 -4.81 -8.70
CA MET A 86 -10.05 -5.43 -8.02
C MET A 86 -8.71 -4.85 -8.50
N ARG A 87 -8.54 -4.65 -9.81
CA ARG A 87 -7.33 -4.08 -10.41
C ARG A 87 -7.10 -2.64 -9.91
N GLU A 88 -8.13 -1.81 -9.94
CA GLU A 88 -8.04 -0.43 -9.50
C GLU A 88 -7.73 -0.32 -7.99
N ALA A 89 -8.32 -1.18 -7.17
CA ALA A 89 -7.96 -1.28 -5.75
C ALA A 89 -6.47 -1.56 -5.57
N LYS A 90 -5.90 -2.47 -6.36
CA LYS A 90 -4.46 -2.77 -6.31
C LYS A 90 -3.60 -1.60 -6.81
N VAL A 91 -4.03 -0.88 -7.84
CA VAL A 91 -3.36 0.33 -8.35
C VAL A 91 -3.36 1.45 -7.30
N LEU A 92 -4.47 1.63 -6.58
CA LEU A 92 -4.59 2.59 -5.48
C LEU A 92 -3.82 2.19 -4.20
N GLY A 93 -3.22 0.99 -4.19
CA GLY A 93 -2.34 0.54 -3.11
C GLY A 93 -3.00 -0.28 -2.02
N PHE A 94 -4.27 -0.68 -2.17
CA PHE A 94 -4.91 -1.57 -1.20
C PHE A 94 -4.22 -2.94 -1.17
N SER A 95 -3.83 -3.38 0.01
CA SER A 95 -3.32 -4.73 0.23
C SER A 95 -4.46 -5.76 0.15
N ASP A 96 -4.10 -7.02 -0.09
CA ASP A 96 -5.09 -8.11 -0.07
C ASP A 96 -5.76 -8.20 1.32
N PHE A 97 -5.01 -7.90 2.38
CA PHE A 97 -5.51 -7.81 3.76
C PHE A 97 -6.55 -6.70 3.94
N GLN A 98 -6.28 -5.47 3.45
CA GLN A 98 -7.25 -4.38 3.53
C GLN A 98 -8.53 -4.68 2.75
N ILE A 99 -8.40 -5.26 1.54
CA ILE A 99 -9.58 -5.66 0.73
C ILE A 99 -10.40 -6.69 1.50
N ALA A 100 -9.76 -7.71 2.09
CA ALA A 100 -10.46 -8.70 2.91
C ALA A 100 -11.20 -8.06 4.08
N ARG A 101 -10.55 -7.12 4.77
CA ARG A 101 -11.13 -6.41 5.92
C ARG A 101 -12.35 -5.59 5.54
N PHE A 102 -12.29 -4.85 4.42
CA PHE A 102 -13.40 -3.97 4.02
C PHE A 102 -14.59 -4.73 3.44
N VAL A 103 -14.34 -5.86 2.79
CA VAL A 103 -15.38 -6.67 2.14
C VAL A 103 -16.04 -7.65 3.08
N LEU A 104 -15.25 -8.32 3.93
CA LEU A 104 -15.74 -9.41 4.77
C LEU A 104 -15.99 -8.99 6.23
N ASN A 105 -15.40 -7.86 6.65
CA ASN A 105 -15.43 -7.37 8.03
C ASN A 105 -15.23 -8.49 9.07
N PRO A 106 -14.20 -9.33 8.93
CA PRO A 106 -14.01 -10.51 9.75
C PRO A 106 -13.53 -10.13 11.15
N THR A 107 -13.90 -10.94 12.12
CA THR A 107 -13.39 -10.85 13.49
C THR A 107 -12.30 -11.91 13.71
N GLY A 108 -11.12 -11.51 14.20
CA GLY A 108 -10.04 -12.42 14.56
C GLY A 108 -8.92 -12.55 13.50
N ASN A 109 -8.34 -13.74 13.36
CA ASN A 109 -7.23 -13.97 12.43
C ASN A 109 -7.71 -13.92 10.97
N MET A 110 -7.16 -12.98 10.21
CA MET A 110 -7.54 -12.71 8.81
C MET A 110 -6.64 -13.39 7.79
N GLU A 111 -5.82 -14.34 8.17
CA GLU A 111 -4.88 -14.98 7.24
C GLU A 111 -5.62 -15.72 6.11
N LYS A 112 -6.68 -16.44 6.46
CA LYS A 112 -7.51 -17.18 5.50
C LYS A 112 -8.19 -16.25 4.49
N GLU A 113 -8.75 -15.15 4.97
CA GLU A 113 -9.43 -14.15 4.15
C GLU A 113 -8.45 -13.40 3.24
N ASN A 114 -7.27 -13.05 3.75
CA ASN A 114 -6.19 -12.48 2.97
C ASN A 114 -5.75 -13.43 1.83
N LEU A 115 -5.58 -14.71 2.12
CA LEU A 115 -5.24 -15.72 1.11
C LEU A 115 -6.38 -15.92 0.09
N ALA A 116 -7.65 -15.83 0.49
CA ALA A 116 -8.79 -15.90 -0.41
C ALA A 116 -8.79 -14.74 -1.42
N VAL A 117 -8.60 -13.49 -0.96
CA VAL A 117 -8.46 -12.31 -1.84
C VAL A 117 -7.30 -12.51 -2.81
N ARG A 118 -6.15 -12.96 -2.30
CA ARG A 118 -4.97 -13.24 -3.15
C ARG A 118 -5.25 -14.29 -4.21
N ALA A 119 -5.92 -15.38 -3.85
CA ALA A 119 -6.29 -16.45 -4.80
C ALA A 119 -7.25 -15.91 -5.86
N HIS A 120 -8.27 -15.18 -5.46
CA HIS A 120 -9.28 -14.63 -6.36
C HIS A 120 -8.66 -13.63 -7.36
N ARG A 121 -7.86 -12.63 -6.91
CA ARG A 121 -7.21 -11.71 -7.85
C ARG A 121 -6.23 -12.39 -8.80
N LYS A 122 -5.54 -13.45 -8.35
CA LYS A 122 -4.65 -14.24 -9.22
C LYS A 122 -5.42 -15.00 -10.29
N SER A 123 -6.60 -15.53 -9.97
CA SER A 123 -7.47 -16.20 -10.96
C SER A 123 -7.96 -15.25 -12.05
N MET A 124 -8.07 -13.96 -11.74
CA MET A 124 -8.38 -12.91 -12.72
C MET A 124 -7.14 -12.39 -13.49
N GLY A 125 -5.95 -12.96 -13.27
CA GLY A 125 -4.71 -12.50 -13.90
C GLY A 125 -4.18 -11.18 -13.33
N ILE A 126 -4.65 -10.73 -12.17
CA ILE A 126 -4.20 -9.48 -11.53
C ILE A 126 -2.95 -9.77 -10.70
N LEU A 127 -1.80 -9.54 -11.31
CA LEU A 127 -0.48 -9.75 -10.74
C LEU A 127 0.32 -8.45 -10.79
N PRO A 128 1.22 -8.21 -9.80
CA PRO A 128 2.12 -7.07 -9.88
C PRO A 128 3.17 -7.29 -10.98
N ALA A 129 3.55 -6.22 -11.65
CA ALA A 129 4.72 -6.19 -12.52
C ALA A 129 5.96 -5.79 -11.73
N VAL A 130 7.12 -6.37 -12.06
CA VAL A 130 8.41 -5.95 -11.50
C VAL A 130 9.07 -5.01 -12.48
N LYS A 131 9.36 -3.81 -12.01
CA LYS A 131 9.94 -2.73 -12.79
C LYS A 131 11.29 -2.33 -12.23
N ARG A 132 12.15 -1.82 -13.10
CA ARG A 132 13.47 -1.29 -12.72
C ARG A 132 13.38 0.21 -12.50
N ILE A 133 14.02 0.70 -11.44
CA ILE A 133 14.23 2.13 -11.24
C ILE A 133 15.49 2.53 -12.01
N ASN A 134 15.35 3.49 -12.93
CA ASN A 134 16.50 4.12 -13.55
C ASN A 134 16.93 5.31 -12.69
N THR A 135 18.15 5.24 -12.13
CA THR A 135 18.66 6.26 -11.19
C THR A 135 19.31 7.45 -11.90
N VAL A 136 19.45 7.38 -13.22
CA VAL A 136 20.03 8.45 -14.06
C VAL A 136 18.99 9.05 -15.02
N ALA A 137 17.72 9.03 -14.67
CA ALA A 137 16.59 9.61 -15.42
C ALA A 137 16.52 9.15 -16.89
N SER A 138 16.98 7.94 -17.20
CA SER A 138 17.08 7.38 -18.56
C SER A 138 18.01 8.13 -19.51
N GLU A 139 18.88 8.99 -19.01
CA GLU A 139 19.90 9.66 -19.82
C GLU A 139 21.00 8.70 -20.29
N HIS A 140 21.27 7.66 -19.51
CA HIS A 140 22.22 6.60 -19.82
C HIS A 140 21.66 5.21 -19.53
N PRO A 141 22.12 4.17 -20.27
CA PRO A 141 21.80 2.79 -19.91
C PRO A 141 22.30 2.48 -18.51
N GLU A 142 21.42 1.95 -17.68
CA GLU A 142 21.73 1.63 -16.30
C GLU A 142 21.64 0.11 -16.07
N LEU A 143 22.64 -0.42 -15.36
CA LEU A 143 22.74 -1.84 -15.02
C LEU A 143 22.39 -2.13 -13.56
N THR A 144 21.91 -1.13 -12.82
CA THR A 144 21.54 -1.31 -11.41
C THR A 144 20.28 -2.17 -11.27
N ASN A 145 20.26 -2.98 -10.22
CA ASN A 145 19.15 -3.86 -9.91
C ASN A 145 18.22 -3.29 -8.82
N TYR A 146 17.94 -1.98 -8.88
CA TYR A 146 16.90 -1.39 -8.06
C TYR A 146 15.54 -1.70 -8.68
N LEU A 147 14.76 -2.51 -7.98
CA LEU A 147 13.50 -3.04 -8.46
C LEU A 147 12.36 -2.61 -7.53
N TYR A 148 11.17 -2.46 -8.11
CA TYR A 148 9.93 -2.28 -7.36
C TYR A 148 8.80 -3.08 -8.00
N MET A 149 7.78 -3.39 -7.21
CA MET A 149 6.57 -4.04 -7.69
C MET A 149 5.42 -3.03 -7.77
N THR A 150 4.66 -3.10 -8.86
CA THR A 150 3.52 -2.21 -9.10
C THR A 150 2.40 -2.94 -9.82
N TYR A 151 1.16 -2.50 -9.58
CA TYR A 151 -0.02 -2.92 -10.35
C TYR A 151 -0.43 -1.87 -11.40
N ALA A 152 0.23 -0.70 -11.41
CA ALA A 152 -0.13 0.42 -12.29
C ALA A 152 0.25 0.20 -13.77
N VAL A 153 1.14 -0.73 -14.04
CA VAL A 153 1.64 -1.03 -15.39
C VAL A 153 1.76 -2.54 -15.59
N GLU A 154 1.76 -2.96 -16.85
CA GLU A 154 1.94 -4.36 -17.23
C GLU A 154 3.38 -4.61 -17.71
N GLY A 155 3.75 -5.89 -17.77
CA GLY A 155 5.05 -6.36 -18.24
C GLY A 155 6.15 -6.19 -17.20
N TYR A 156 7.24 -6.94 -17.41
CA TYR A 156 8.41 -7.00 -16.52
C TYR A 156 9.61 -6.39 -17.20
N ASP A 157 10.41 -5.64 -16.44
CA ASP A 157 11.71 -5.12 -16.91
C ASP A 157 12.87 -6.08 -16.61
N VAL A 158 12.56 -7.20 -15.95
CA VAL A 158 13.53 -8.24 -15.61
C VAL A 158 13.16 -9.57 -16.24
N ASN A 159 14.17 -10.30 -16.72
CA ASN A 159 13.98 -11.65 -17.20
C ASN A 159 14.05 -12.62 -16.04
N TYR A 160 13.02 -13.44 -15.88
CA TYR A 160 13.01 -14.51 -14.89
C TYR A 160 13.61 -15.76 -15.51
N TYR A 161 14.75 -16.19 -15.00
CA TYR A 161 15.27 -17.49 -15.32
C TYR A 161 14.56 -18.53 -14.43
N LYS A 162 13.92 -19.51 -15.04
CA LYS A 162 13.40 -20.66 -14.30
C LYS A 162 14.56 -21.52 -13.84
N ASN A 163 15.06 -21.24 -12.65
CA ASN A 163 16.05 -22.06 -11.99
C ASN A 163 15.38 -22.77 -10.81
N GLU A 164 15.22 -24.08 -10.92
CA GLU A 164 14.54 -24.90 -9.91
C GLU A 164 15.34 -25.03 -8.61
N LYS A 165 16.60 -24.60 -8.58
CA LYS A 165 17.51 -24.70 -7.42
C LYS A 165 17.80 -23.32 -6.81
N SER A 166 16.91 -22.35 -6.99
CA SER A 166 17.09 -21.02 -6.40
C SER A 166 16.59 -20.95 -4.98
N VAL A 167 17.35 -20.29 -4.12
CA VAL A 167 16.97 -19.95 -2.73
C VAL A 167 16.90 -18.44 -2.62
N VAL A 168 15.86 -17.93 -1.99
CA VAL A 168 15.71 -16.50 -1.70
C VAL A 168 16.09 -16.25 -0.26
N VAL A 169 17.09 -15.41 -0.05
CA VAL A 169 17.45 -14.91 1.28
C VAL A 169 16.73 -13.58 1.50
N LEU A 170 15.88 -13.53 2.53
CA LEU A 170 15.18 -12.30 2.90
C LEU A 170 16.09 -11.42 3.76
N GLY A 171 16.40 -10.24 3.26
CA GLY A 171 17.12 -9.22 4.01
C GLY A 171 16.20 -8.39 4.91
N SER A 172 16.72 -7.28 5.44
CA SER A 172 15.98 -6.37 6.34
C SER A 172 14.87 -5.56 5.68
N GLY A 173 14.73 -5.63 4.37
CA GLY A 173 13.76 -4.84 3.60
C GLY A 173 14.24 -3.44 3.26
N ALA A 174 13.29 -2.50 3.09
CA ALA A 174 13.61 -1.14 2.70
C ALA A 174 14.47 -0.42 3.73
N TYR A 175 15.52 0.24 3.26
CA TYR A 175 16.40 1.03 4.11
C TYR A 175 15.67 2.21 4.75
N ARG A 176 15.95 2.40 6.02
CA ARG A 176 15.63 3.61 6.74
C ARG A 176 16.82 3.99 7.62
N ILE A 177 16.97 5.26 7.91
CA ILE A 177 18.01 5.74 8.83
C ILE A 177 17.85 5.05 10.18
N GLY A 178 18.93 4.46 10.69
CA GLY A 178 18.93 3.70 11.94
C GLY A 178 18.49 2.24 11.82
N SER A 179 18.25 1.73 10.60
CA SER A 179 18.09 0.29 10.37
C SER A 179 19.45 -0.37 10.39
N SER A 180 19.55 -1.48 11.08
CA SER A 180 20.81 -2.08 11.44
C SER A 180 21.52 -2.76 10.26
N VAL A 181 22.79 -2.43 10.10
CA VAL A 181 23.70 -3.00 9.09
C VAL A 181 23.91 -4.51 9.29
N GLU A 182 23.70 -4.99 10.52
CA GLU A 182 23.82 -6.41 10.89
C GLU A 182 22.83 -7.32 10.16
N PHE A 183 21.67 -6.84 9.76
CA PHE A 183 20.73 -7.63 8.96
C PHE A 183 21.25 -7.86 7.54
N ASP A 184 21.88 -6.86 6.95
CA ASP A 184 22.52 -7.02 5.63
C ASP A 184 23.73 -7.92 5.71
N TRP A 185 24.54 -7.79 6.77
CA TRP A 185 25.67 -8.66 7.02
C TRP A 185 25.23 -10.13 7.14
N CYS A 186 24.17 -10.41 7.92
CA CYS A 186 23.60 -11.75 8.04
C CYS A 186 23.11 -12.29 6.70
N SER A 187 22.44 -11.46 5.90
CA SER A 187 21.91 -11.87 4.59
C SER A 187 23.03 -12.19 3.60
N VAL A 188 24.08 -11.38 3.58
CA VAL A 188 25.26 -11.63 2.73
C VAL A 188 25.96 -12.91 3.14
N ASN A 189 26.17 -13.14 4.45
CA ASN A 189 26.81 -14.38 4.93
C ASN A 189 25.95 -15.64 4.69
N ALA A 190 24.60 -15.48 4.65
CA ALA A 190 23.72 -16.60 4.32
C ALA A 190 23.74 -16.97 2.82
N VAL A 191 24.16 -16.04 1.95
CA VAL A 191 24.28 -16.27 0.50
C VAL A 191 25.62 -16.88 0.15
N GLN A 192 26.68 -16.61 0.91
CA GLN A 192 28.03 -17.19 0.75
C GLN A 192 28.10 -18.65 1.21
#